data_de855e71e0b68ee30edb67870321aa36
#
_entry.id   de855e71e0b68ee30edb67870321aa36
#
_cell.length_a   1.000
_cell.length_b   1.000
_cell.length_c   1.000
_cell.angle_alpha   90.00
_cell.angle_beta   90.00
_cell.angle_gamma   90.00
#
_symmetry.space_group_name_H-M   'P 1'
#
loop_
_entity.id
_entity.type
_entity.pdbx_description
1 polymer ?
#
loop_
_entity_poly.entity_id
_entity_poly.type
_entity_poly.pdbx_seq_one_letter_code
_entity_poly.pdbx_strand_id
1 'polypeptide(L)'
;CPYWVVAVGDAFAIIVVKGFIGGLGQNVFNPALGGRALIMLFWPATITRYGTEAVDAFNFGAVDIVSSSTPLQTMARPALPEASLLDMFLGKIGGLVYLLVRRVISWRIPVAYIGTMAVLTLVFYKTDNALTWMLYSIMGGGAMLGAIFMATDYATSPVTKPGQIIFGIGCGLLTCF
;
A
#
# COMPACT_ATOMS: atom_id res chain seq x y z
N CYS A 1 -2.60 15.35 -10.39
CA CYS A 1 -1.25 15.74 -9.92
C CYS A 1 -0.47 16.35 -11.09
N PRO A 2 0.18 17.53 -10.95
CA PRO A 2 0.97 18.14 -12.02
C PRO A 2 2.16 17.25 -12.39
N TYR A 3 2.49 17.18 -13.68
CA TYR A 3 3.56 16.30 -14.19
C TYR A 3 4.95 16.61 -13.62
N TRP A 4 5.24 17.87 -13.31
CA TRP A 4 6.52 18.26 -12.74
C TRP A 4 6.74 17.69 -11.32
N VAL A 5 5.68 17.53 -10.51
CA VAL A 5 5.75 16.92 -9.17
C VAL A 5 6.11 15.44 -9.29
N VAL A 6 5.51 14.74 -10.26
CA VAL A 6 5.85 13.34 -10.55
C VAL A 6 7.31 13.24 -10.99
N ALA A 7 7.76 14.10 -11.91
CA ALA A 7 9.14 14.12 -12.38
C ALA A 7 10.14 14.36 -11.23
N VAL A 8 9.84 15.24 -10.29
CA VAL A 8 10.68 15.48 -9.09
C VAL A 8 10.72 14.24 -8.20
N GLY A 9 9.58 13.59 -7.98
CA GLY A 9 9.50 12.34 -7.20
C GLY A 9 10.31 11.20 -7.83
N ASP A 10 10.19 11.02 -9.13
CA ASP A 10 10.91 10.00 -9.87
C ASP A 10 12.43 10.29 -9.91
N ALA A 11 12.82 11.53 -10.13
CA ALA A 11 14.22 11.94 -10.07
C ALA A 11 14.82 11.66 -8.68
N PHE A 12 14.11 11.99 -7.61
CA PHE A 12 14.55 11.68 -6.25
C PHE A 12 14.64 10.17 -6.01
N ALA A 13 13.64 9.41 -6.45
CA ALA A 13 13.63 7.96 -6.31
C ALA A 13 14.84 7.29 -6.98
N ILE A 14 15.20 7.77 -8.18
CA ILE A 14 16.30 7.20 -8.95
C ILE A 14 17.65 7.70 -8.45
N ILE A 15 17.82 9.00 -8.29
CA ILE A 15 19.12 9.60 -7.97
C ILE A 15 19.48 9.35 -6.51
N VAL A 16 18.57 9.66 -5.59
CA VAL A 16 18.88 9.60 -4.15
C VAL A 16 18.64 8.22 -3.59
N VAL A 17 17.43 7.68 -3.73
CA VAL A 17 17.09 6.42 -3.07
C VAL A 17 17.81 5.25 -3.71
N LYS A 18 17.84 5.16 -5.03
CA LYS A 18 18.50 4.08 -5.74
C LYS A 18 19.98 4.33 -5.99
N GLY A 19 20.38 5.56 -6.31
CA GLY A 19 21.76 5.89 -6.64
C GLY A 19 22.66 6.05 -5.42
N PHE A 20 22.24 6.82 -4.40
CA PHE A 20 23.07 7.10 -3.21
C PHE A 20 22.86 6.12 -2.06
N ILE A 21 21.60 5.72 -1.78
CA ILE A 21 21.29 4.86 -0.62
C ILE A 21 21.28 3.39 -1.00
N GLY A 22 20.91 3.09 -2.25
CA GLY A 22 20.88 1.72 -2.80
C GLY A 22 22.04 1.43 -3.73
N GLY A 23 21.86 0.41 -4.56
CA GLY A 23 22.80 0.00 -5.59
C GLY A 23 22.16 -1.03 -6.53
N LEU A 24 22.90 -1.52 -7.50
CA LEU A 24 22.45 -2.62 -8.34
C LEU A 24 22.26 -3.89 -7.48
N GLY A 25 20.97 -4.28 -7.29
CA GLY A 25 20.63 -5.48 -6.51
C GLY A 25 20.55 -5.27 -4.98
N GLN A 26 20.78 -4.06 -4.49
CA GLN A 26 20.63 -3.71 -3.07
C GLN A 26 19.71 -2.50 -2.91
N ASN A 27 18.45 -2.75 -2.64
CA ASN A 27 17.49 -1.70 -2.32
C ASN A 27 17.26 -1.70 -0.79
N VAL A 28 17.92 -0.80 -0.07
CA VAL A 28 17.66 -0.58 1.37
C VAL A 28 16.25 -0.05 1.56
N PHE A 29 15.82 0.86 0.69
CA PHE A 29 14.45 1.36 0.60
C PHE A 29 13.91 1.15 -0.81
N ASN A 30 12.59 0.91 -0.90
CA ASN A 30 11.92 0.87 -2.20
C ASN A 30 11.95 2.27 -2.83
N PRO A 31 12.58 2.45 -4.02
CA PRO A 31 12.72 3.76 -4.64
C PRO A 31 11.38 4.45 -4.92
N ALA A 32 10.38 3.70 -5.38
CA ALA A 32 9.06 4.25 -5.67
C ALA A 32 8.36 4.78 -4.41
N LEU A 33 8.51 4.07 -3.28
CA LEU A 33 7.99 4.53 -1.99
C LEU A 33 8.75 5.74 -1.48
N GLY A 34 10.07 5.79 -1.66
CA GLY A 34 10.90 6.94 -1.30
C GLY A 34 10.50 8.20 -2.08
N GLY A 35 10.31 8.11 -3.39
CA GLY A 35 9.80 9.20 -4.22
C GLY A 35 8.41 9.66 -3.81
N ARG A 36 7.50 8.72 -3.56
CA ARG A 36 6.15 9.04 -3.07
C ARG A 36 6.18 9.71 -1.68
N ALA A 37 7.01 9.23 -0.77
CA ALA A 37 7.17 9.82 0.56
C ALA A 37 7.66 11.27 0.49
N LEU A 38 8.61 11.56 -0.38
CA LEU A 38 9.07 12.92 -0.63
C LEU A 38 7.91 13.81 -1.09
N ILE A 39 7.14 13.37 -2.10
CA ILE A 39 6.01 14.15 -2.60
C ILE A 39 4.95 14.37 -1.51
N MET A 40 4.67 13.35 -0.69
CA MET A 40 3.73 13.48 0.42
C MET A 40 4.20 14.47 1.48
N LEU A 41 5.51 14.56 1.71
CA LEU A 41 6.08 15.47 2.70
C LEU A 41 6.03 16.94 2.23
N PHE A 42 6.39 17.20 0.98
CA PHE A 42 6.51 18.56 0.45
C PHE A 42 5.22 19.08 -0.22
N TRP A 43 4.44 18.20 -0.83
CA TRP A 43 3.21 18.56 -1.56
C TRP A 43 2.01 17.66 -1.22
N PRO A 44 1.63 17.53 0.07
CA PRO A 44 0.55 16.62 0.48
C PRO A 44 -0.78 16.94 -0.19
N ALA A 45 -1.11 18.22 -0.33
CA ALA A 45 -2.36 18.64 -0.96
C ALA A 45 -2.46 18.26 -2.44
N THR A 46 -1.32 18.10 -3.12
CA THR A 46 -1.28 17.78 -4.55
C THR A 46 -1.52 16.30 -4.80
N ILE A 47 -1.00 15.44 -3.92
CA ILE A 47 -1.13 13.99 -4.07
C ILE A 47 -2.48 13.47 -3.55
N THR A 48 -3.11 14.19 -2.62
CA THR A 48 -4.41 13.82 -2.04
C THR A 48 -5.60 14.38 -2.81
N ARG A 49 -5.39 15.27 -3.79
CA ARG A 49 -6.45 15.73 -4.69
C ARG A 49 -6.74 14.65 -5.73
N TYR A 50 -7.86 13.97 -5.58
CA TYR A 50 -8.41 13.10 -6.61
C TYR A 50 -9.22 13.97 -7.56
N GLY A 51 -8.75 14.07 -8.82
CA GLY A 51 -9.47 14.78 -9.87
C GLY A 51 -10.71 13.97 -10.27
N THR A 52 -11.86 14.63 -10.25
CA THR A 52 -13.10 14.10 -10.86
C THR A 52 -13.17 14.44 -12.35
N GLU A 53 -12.24 15.24 -12.84
CA GLU A 53 -12.15 15.63 -14.24
C GLU A 53 -11.33 14.58 -14.99
N ALA A 54 -11.95 13.99 -16.01
CA ALA A 54 -11.23 13.17 -16.99
C ALA A 54 -10.13 14.02 -17.61
N VAL A 55 -8.89 13.60 -17.45
CA VAL A 55 -7.76 14.29 -18.07
C VAL A 55 -7.77 13.91 -19.54
N ASP A 56 -8.26 14.83 -20.39
CA ASP A 56 -8.20 14.75 -21.85
C ASP A 56 -6.75 14.87 -22.38
N ALA A 57 -5.81 14.19 -21.72
CA ALA A 57 -4.40 14.28 -22.09
C ALA A 57 -4.07 13.56 -23.42
N PHE A 58 -4.86 12.54 -23.77
CA PHE A 58 -4.84 11.85 -25.05
C PHE A 58 -6.24 11.28 -25.30
N ASN A 59 -6.85 11.70 -26.39
CA ASN A 59 -8.19 11.31 -26.83
C ASN A 59 -8.22 9.83 -27.29
N PHE A 60 -7.82 8.90 -26.45
CA PHE A 60 -8.00 7.48 -26.62
C PHE A 60 -9.34 7.08 -26.05
N GLY A 61 -10.42 7.34 -26.76
CA GLY A 61 -11.79 6.92 -26.51
C GLY A 61 -12.12 6.72 -25.02
N ALA A 62 -13.00 7.52 -24.49
CA ALA A 62 -13.60 7.52 -23.15
C ALA A 62 -13.23 6.33 -22.26
N VAL A 63 -12.03 6.33 -21.68
CA VAL A 63 -11.72 5.47 -20.55
C VAL A 63 -12.09 6.28 -19.32
N ASP A 64 -13.23 5.95 -18.71
CA ASP A 64 -13.63 6.46 -17.39
C ASP A 64 -12.64 5.99 -16.33
N ILE A 65 -11.48 6.64 -16.25
CA ILE A 65 -10.55 6.46 -15.15
C ILE A 65 -11.02 7.38 -14.02
N VAL A 66 -11.99 6.91 -13.26
CA VAL A 66 -12.42 7.59 -12.05
C VAL A 66 -11.41 7.25 -10.94
N SER A 67 -10.55 8.20 -10.61
CA SER A 67 -9.68 8.08 -9.45
C SER A 67 -10.43 8.56 -8.21
N SER A 68 -10.85 7.64 -7.37
CA SER A 68 -11.53 7.93 -6.11
C SER A 68 -10.60 7.76 -4.90
N SER A 69 -10.97 8.38 -3.78
CA SER A 69 -10.30 8.15 -2.50
C SER A 69 -10.40 6.68 -2.10
N THR A 70 -9.33 6.13 -1.54
CA THR A 70 -9.37 4.74 -1.04
C THR A 70 -10.38 4.65 0.11
N PRO A 71 -11.09 3.51 0.27
CA PRO A 71 -12.02 3.31 1.38
C PRO A 71 -11.41 3.61 2.76
N LEU A 72 -10.11 3.40 2.93
CA LEU A 72 -9.39 3.73 4.15
C LEU A 72 -9.34 5.25 4.42
N GLN A 73 -9.29 6.08 3.38
CA GLN A 73 -9.34 7.54 3.55
C GLN A 73 -10.73 8.03 3.94
N THR A 74 -11.79 7.34 3.51
CA THR A 74 -13.15 7.64 3.97
C THR A 74 -13.37 7.22 5.41
N MET A 75 -12.70 6.17 5.89
CA MET A 75 -12.72 5.72 7.28
C MET A 75 -11.98 6.67 8.25
N ALA A 76 -11.12 7.55 7.76
CA ALA A 76 -10.52 8.62 8.57
C ALA A 76 -11.60 9.62 9.05
N ARG A 77 -12.76 9.66 8.39
CA ARG A 77 -14.00 10.25 8.88
C ARG A 77 -14.86 9.15 9.49
N PRO A 78 -15.75 9.41 10.47
CA PRO A 78 -16.55 8.37 11.13
C PRO A 78 -17.69 7.87 10.23
N ALA A 79 -17.36 7.37 9.04
CA ALA A 79 -18.29 6.81 8.08
C ALA A 79 -17.70 5.54 7.48
N LEU A 80 -18.46 4.45 7.49
CA LEU A 80 -18.07 3.21 6.80
C LEU A 80 -18.15 3.45 5.28
N PRO A 81 -17.20 2.90 4.48
CA PRO A 81 -17.26 3.01 3.04
C PRO A 81 -18.47 2.24 2.48
N GLU A 82 -19.10 2.78 1.45
CA GLU A 82 -20.25 2.15 0.77
C GLU A 82 -19.85 0.91 -0.06
N ALA A 83 -18.54 0.69 -0.28
CA ALA A 83 -18.05 -0.43 -1.06
C ALA A 83 -18.26 -1.76 -0.32
N SER A 84 -18.76 -2.78 -1.04
CA SER A 84 -18.91 -4.13 -0.51
C SER A 84 -17.56 -4.74 -0.11
N LEU A 85 -17.49 -5.35 1.07
CA LEU A 85 -16.30 -6.09 1.53
C LEU A 85 -15.87 -7.18 0.54
N LEU A 86 -16.83 -7.81 -0.16
CA LEU A 86 -16.55 -8.85 -1.14
C LEU A 86 -15.82 -8.32 -2.38
N ASP A 87 -16.20 -7.16 -2.88
CA ASP A 87 -15.55 -6.54 -4.05
C ASP A 87 -14.12 -6.11 -3.70
N MET A 88 -13.91 -5.62 -2.48
CA MET A 88 -12.60 -5.26 -1.97
C MET A 88 -11.68 -6.46 -1.81
N PHE A 89 -12.25 -7.63 -1.52
CA PHE A 89 -11.54 -8.88 -1.22
C PHE A 89 -11.14 -9.64 -2.50
N LEU A 90 -12.07 -9.84 -3.44
CA LEU A 90 -11.89 -10.70 -4.62
C LEU A 90 -10.74 -10.23 -5.52
N GLY A 91 -10.59 -8.93 -5.75
CA GLY A 91 -9.54 -8.39 -6.60
C GLY A 91 -8.11 -8.58 -6.07
N LYS A 92 -7.95 -8.75 -4.74
CA LYS A 92 -6.64 -8.84 -4.07
C LYS A 92 -6.20 -10.27 -3.79
N ILE A 93 -7.15 -11.17 -3.55
CA ILE A 93 -6.86 -12.59 -3.26
C ILE A 93 -6.38 -13.35 -4.48
N GLY A 94 -6.90 -13.07 -5.66
CA GLY A 94 -6.45 -13.74 -6.88
C GLY A 94 -4.92 -13.62 -7.08
N GLY A 95 -4.38 -12.43 -6.86
CA GLY A 95 -2.94 -12.20 -6.92
C GLY A 95 -2.16 -12.95 -5.84
N LEU A 96 -2.65 -12.95 -4.59
CA LEU A 96 -2.03 -13.69 -3.48
C LEU A 96 -1.97 -15.18 -3.76
N VAL A 97 -3.10 -15.78 -4.15
CA VAL A 97 -3.19 -17.22 -4.45
C VAL A 97 -2.24 -17.58 -5.60
N TYR A 98 -2.23 -16.80 -6.67
CA TYR A 98 -1.32 -17.02 -7.79
C TYR A 98 0.15 -17.03 -7.35
N LEU A 99 0.59 -16.03 -6.58
CA LEU A 99 1.97 -15.91 -6.12
C LEU A 99 2.37 -17.02 -5.12
N LEU A 100 1.44 -17.44 -4.26
CA LEU A 100 1.67 -18.56 -3.34
C LEU A 100 1.78 -19.90 -4.07
N VAL A 101 0.89 -20.16 -5.03
CA VAL A 101 0.91 -21.40 -5.85
C VAL A 101 2.20 -21.49 -6.66
N ARG A 102 2.63 -20.37 -7.21
CA ARG A 102 3.90 -20.26 -7.95
C ARG A 102 5.13 -20.28 -7.04
N ARG A 103 4.97 -20.29 -5.72
CA ARG A 103 6.04 -20.24 -4.71
C ARG A 103 7.02 -19.08 -4.90
N VAL A 104 6.52 -17.97 -5.44
CA VAL A 104 7.30 -16.73 -5.64
C VAL A 104 7.51 -16.02 -4.30
N ILE A 105 6.51 -16.08 -3.42
CA ILE A 105 6.55 -15.42 -2.12
C ILE A 105 6.45 -16.42 -0.96
N SER A 106 7.04 -16.06 0.18
CA SER A 106 6.88 -16.80 1.42
C SER A 106 5.62 -16.33 2.16
N TRP A 107 4.75 -17.24 2.53
CA TRP A 107 3.50 -16.96 3.25
C TRP A 107 3.71 -16.32 4.63
N ARG A 108 4.92 -16.41 5.21
CA ARG A 108 5.24 -15.92 6.56
C ARG A 108 5.11 -14.42 6.70
N ILE A 109 5.60 -13.66 5.71
CA ILE A 109 5.58 -12.19 5.73
C ILE A 109 4.15 -11.66 5.66
N PRO A 110 3.31 -12.03 4.68
CA PRO A 110 1.92 -11.57 4.63
C PRO A 110 1.11 -11.95 5.87
N VAL A 111 1.27 -13.18 6.38
CA VAL A 111 0.55 -13.63 7.57
C VAL A 111 0.96 -12.86 8.82
N ALA A 112 2.25 -12.66 9.05
CA ALA A 112 2.74 -11.87 10.19
C ALA A 112 2.29 -10.41 10.09
N TYR A 113 2.34 -9.80 8.91
CA TYR A 113 1.91 -8.43 8.65
C TYR A 113 0.40 -8.25 8.91
N ILE A 114 -0.44 -9.05 8.25
CA ILE A 114 -1.91 -8.96 8.39
C ILE A 114 -2.34 -9.34 9.81
N GLY A 115 -1.71 -10.35 10.41
CA GLY A 115 -1.98 -10.74 11.78
C GLY A 115 -1.71 -9.63 12.79
N THR A 116 -0.60 -8.92 12.66
CA THR A 116 -0.25 -7.77 13.52
C THR A 116 -1.25 -6.63 13.32
N MET A 117 -1.60 -6.32 12.08
CA MET A 117 -2.64 -5.32 11.80
C MET A 117 -3.99 -5.72 12.39
N ALA A 118 -4.40 -6.98 12.27
CA ALA A 118 -5.65 -7.47 12.82
C ALA A 118 -5.72 -7.28 14.35
N VAL A 119 -4.66 -7.67 15.05
CA VAL A 119 -4.58 -7.50 16.51
C VAL A 119 -4.64 -6.03 16.91
N LEU A 120 -3.86 -5.17 16.25
CA LEU A 120 -3.83 -3.75 16.59
C LEU A 120 -5.16 -3.05 16.28
N THR A 121 -5.77 -3.34 15.14
CA THR A 121 -7.07 -2.74 14.77
C THR A 121 -8.22 -3.25 15.65
N LEU A 122 -8.12 -4.46 16.21
CA LEU A 122 -9.05 -4.95 17.23
C LEU A 122 -8.87 -4.27 18.59
N VAL A 123 -7.63 -3.90 18.94
CA VAL A 123 -7.35 -3.21 20.21
C VAL A 123 -7.69 -1.72 20.12
N PHE A 124 -7.40 -1.09 18.99
CA PHE A 124 -7.58 0.36 18.76
C PHE A 124 -8.77 0.67 17.83
N TYR A 125 -9.89 -0.04 17.99
CA TYR A 125 -11.07 0.23 17.18
C TYR A 125 -11.71 1.58 17.50
N LYS A 126 -12.28 2.22 16.47
CA LYS A 126 -12.91 3.55 16.56
C LYS A 126 -14.43 3.54 16.29
N THR A 127 -15.02 2.38 16.07
CA THR A 127 -16.43 2.19 15.71
C THR A 127 -17.07 1.18 16.66
N ASP A 128 -18.40 1.19 16.80
CA ASP A 128 -19.13 0.31 17.72
C ASP A 128 -18.88 -1.19 17.53
N ASN A 129 -18.44 -1.61 16.34
CA ASN A 129 -18.09 -3.00 16.03
C ASN A 129 -16.61 -3.16 15.68
N ALA A 130 -15.83 -3.70 16.61
CA ALA A 130 -14.40 -3.96 16.44
C ALA A 130 -14.08 -4.84 15.22
N LEU A 131 -14.88 -5.89 14.98
CA LEU A 131 -14.71 -6.78 13.82
C LEU A 131 -14.91 -6.07 12.49
N THR A 132 -15.93 -5.25 12.38
CA THR A 132 -16.21 -4.46 11.18
C THR A 132 -15.07 -3.49 10.92
N TRP A 133 -14.60 -2.80 11.96
CA TRP A 133 -13.46 -1.89 11.86
C TRP A 133 -12.19 -2.61 11.38
N MET A 134 -11.87 -3.76 11.97
CA MET A 134 -10.72 -4.58 11.57
C MET A 134 -10.80 -5.00 10.10
N LEU A 135 -11.94 -5.54 9.65
CA LEU A 135 -12.13 -5.99 8.27
C LEU A 135 -11.96 -4.86 7.27
N TYR A 136 -12.59 -3.72 7.51
CA TYR A 136 -12.45 -2.55 6.63
C TYR A 136 -11.03 -1.99 6.65
N SER A 137 -10.35 -1.96 7.79
CA SER A 137 -8.95 -1.48 7.87
C SER A 137 -8.00 -2.35 7.05
N ILE A 138 -8.17 -3.68 7.09
CA ILE A 138 -7.34 -4.61 6.33
C ILE A 138 -7.69 -4.59 4.84
N MET A 139 -9.00 -4.61 4.52
CA MET A 139 -9.48 -4.78 3.14
C MET A 139 -9.62 -3.46 2.39
N GLY A 140 -9.99 -2.39 3.08
CA GLY A 140 -10.33 -1.10 2.49
C GLY A 140 -9.16 -0.29 1.96
N GLY A 141 -7.94 -0.60 2.38
CA GLY A 141 -6.75 0.19 2.04
C GLY A 141 -5.72 -0.55 1.20
N GLY A 142 -4.56 0.09 1.07
CA GLY A 142 -3.37 -0.50 0.47
C GLY A 142 -2.68 -1.56 1.33
N ALA A 143 -3.17 -1.85 2.55
CA ALA A 143 -2.56 -2.76 3.49
C ALA A 143 -2.38 -4.18 2.92
N MET A 144 -3.42 -4.75 2.30
CA MET A 144 -3.30 -6.04 1.62
C MET A 144 -2.33 -6.01 0.44
N LEU A 145 -2.36 -4.94 -0.37
CA LEU A 145 -1.41 -4.73 -1.45
C LEU A 145 0.02 -4.61 -0.91
N GLY A 146 0.21 -3.85 0.16
CA GLY A 146 1.46 -3.72 0.89
C GLY A 146 1.98 -5.05 1.43
N ALA A 147 1.12 -5.82 2.09
CA ALA A 147 1.47 -7.10 2.68
C ALA A 147 1.83 -8.17 1.64
N ILE A 148 1.12 -8.21 0.50
CA ILE A 148 1.24 -9.26 -0.51
C ILE A 148 2.34 -8.96 -1.53
N PHE A 149 2.40 -7.71 -2.02
CA PHE A 149 3.26 -7.36 -3.16
C PHE A 149 4.48 -6.52 -2.76
N MET A 150 4.37 -5.68 -1.72
CA MET A 150 5.45 -4.76 -1.35
C MET A 150 6.35 -5.35 -0.25
N ALA A 151 5.78 -5.91 0.81
CA ALA A 151 6.56 -6.50 1.91
C ALA A 151 7.23 -7.83 1.51
N THR A 152 6.77 -8.47 0.45
CA THR A 152 7.37 -9.71 -0.08
C THR A 152 8.36 -9.48 -1.21
N ASP A 153 8.72 -8.22 -1.47
CA ASP A 153 9.71 -7.89 -2.49
C ASP A 153 11.06 -8.56 -2.20
N TYR A 154 11.63 -9.18 -3.24
CA TYR A 154 12.83 -9.99 -3.14
C TYR A 154 14.07 -9.23 -2.67
N ALA A 155 14.13 -7.92 -2.98
CA ALA A 155 15.29 -7.09 -2.67
C ALA A 155 15.29 -6.57 -1.23
N THR A 156 14.10 -6.44 -0.61
CA THR A 156 13.92 -5.81 0.71
C THR A 156 13.55 -6.80 1.81
N SER A 157 13.05 -7.99 1.45
CA SER A 157 12.61 -8.97 2.44
C SER A 157 13.76 -9.80 3.01
N PRO A 158 13.74 -10.11 4.33
CA PRO A 158 14.74 -10.96 4.96
C PRO A 158 14.72 -12.40 4.41
N VAL A 159 15.90 -12.99 4.27
CA VAL A 159 16.05 -14.38 3.78
C VAL A 159 15.78 -15.40 4.88
N THR A 160 16.04 -15.04 6.15
CA THR A 160 15.90 -15.97 7.29
C THR A 160 14.43 -16.12 7.74
N LYS A 161 14.02 -17.33 8.05
CA LYS A 161 12.65 -17.63 8.51
C LYS A 161 12.18 -16.77 9.70
N PRO A 162 12.97 -16.61 10.80
CA PRO A 162 12.58 -15.75 11.91
C PRO A 162 12.62 -14.27 11.51
N GLY A 163 13.57 -13.85 10.67
CA GLY A 163 13.63 -12.48 10.16
C GLY A 163 12.39 -12.08 9.38
N GLN A 164 11.82 -12.99 8.59
CA GLN A 164 10.58 -12.75 7.85
C GLN A 164 9.39 -12.44 8.76
N ILE A 165 9.29 -13.13 9.90
CA ILE A 165 8.22 -12.92 10.87
C ILE A 165 8.41 -11.56 11.58
N ILE A 166 9.63 -11.28 12.05
CA ILE A 166 9.95 -10.02 12.72
C ILE A 166 9.72 -8.84 11.78
N PHE A 167 10.15 -8.96 10.52
CA PHE A 167 9.94 -7.95 9.48
C PHE A 167 8.44 -7.73 9.22
N GLY A 168 7.65 -8.81 9.07
CA GLY A 168 6.19 -8.72 8.89
C GLY A 168 5.50 -8.03 10.05
N ILE A 169 5.88 -8.35 11.30
CA ILE A 169 5.37 -7.69 12.51
C ILE A 169 5.73 -6.21 12.50
N GLY A 170 6.99 -5.86 12.21
CA GLY A 170 7.45 -4.47 12.13
C GLY A 170 6.69 -3.66 11.09
N CYS A 171 6.50 -4.21 9.90
CA CYS A 171 5.70 -3.58 8.84
C CYS A 171 4.23 -3.38 9.26
N GLY A 172 3.63 -4.38 9.92
CA GLY A 172 2.26 -4.31 10.43
C GLY A 172 2.10 -3.22 11.49
N LEU A 173 3.05 -3.11 12.43
CA LEU A 173 3.09 -2.04 13.43
C LEU A 173 3.16 -0.66 12.78
N LEU A 174 4.12 -0.45 11.87
CA LEU A 174 4.32 0.85 11.20
C LEU A 174 3.15 1.26 10.30
N THR A 175 2.34 0.31 9.85
CA THR A 175 1.16 0.62 9.02
C THR A 175 -0.04 1.05 9.85
N CYS A 176 -0.12 0.63 11.13
CA CYS A 176 -1.20 1.00 12.04
C CYS A 176 -0.98 2.35 12.73
N PHE A 177 0.25 2.82 12.85
CA PHE A 177 0.65 4.10 13.44
C PHE A 177 1.06 5.12 12.38
#